data_aed9bfde60ed3647311abf237b1ad623
#
_entry.id   aed9bfde60ed3647311abf237b1ad623
#
_cell.length_a   1.000
_cell.length_b   1.000
_cell.length_c   1.000
_cell.angle_alpha   90.00
_cell.angle_beta   90.00
_cell.angle_gamma   90.00
#
_symmetry.space_group_name_H-M   'P 1'
#
loop_
_entity.id
_entity.type
_entity.pdbx_description
1 polymer ?
#
loop_
_entity_poly.entity_id
_entity_poly.type
_entity_poly.pdbx_seq_one_letter_code
_entity_poly.pdbx_strand_id
1 'polypeptide(L)'
;MSSIAPDPRGATDVQRFLNEHPFSRYQWLIFILCFLIVLMDGFDTAAIGFIAPSLITEWGIGKSALGPVLSAALFGLAFGALTAGPLADRFGRKGVLTAAVVVMGAASLISATSGNLTELTIWRFITGLGLGAAMPNAVTLINEYCPDSKRSFITNSMFCGFPVGSAFGGFFAAWLIPNYGWRALLILGGVVPLLLVVLMVLMLWLLPESVRCMVLRQQPAERIRKVLVRISHDARHASAFVLNEVRVGAAAATDAARKTGLVLILSREFLLGTLMMWLAYFMGLVIVYGLVNWMPVLFKDAGIAPARAAVTAAMFQLGGVGAIFFGLLMDRFSPNRIIGTGYFVTCIAVALIGQAVGGGEGLLVAAVALAGLIMNASQSSMQALAANFYPTAGRATGVSWMLGIGRFGGIAGSFLVAELARRHVPLPQVFVVVGIPGLIAAAALFIKDRFGRPQEAVAVQLAGAH
;
A
#
# COMPACT_ATOMS: atom_id res chain seq x y z
N MET A 1 28.18 -25.28 -14.23
CA MET A 1 27.57 -24.90 -15.53
C MET A 1 26.47 -25.89 -15.83
N SER A 2 25.22 -25.68 -15.37
CA SER A 2 24.10 -26.53 -15.75
C SER A 2 23.51 -25.95 -17.04
N SER A 3 23.61 -26.68 -18.12
CA SER A 3 22.99 -26.35 -19.39
C SER A 3 21.49 -26.29 -19.20
N ILE A 4 20.88 -25.16 -19.54
CA ILE A 4 19.43 -24.96 -19.60
C ILE A 4 18.88 -26.02 -20.58
N ALA A 5 18.24 -27.07 -20.06
CA ALA A 5 17.53 -28.00 -20.91
C ALA A 5 16.38 -27.27 -21.60
N PRO A 6 16.37 -27.10 -22.92
CA PRO A 6 15.25 -26.49 -23.62
C PRO A 6 14.00 -27.36 -23.41
N ASP A 7 12.84 -26.69 -23.24
CA ASP A 7 11.55 -27.34 -23.41
C ASP A 7 11.58 -28.13 -24.74
N PRO A 8 10.90 -29.31 -24.89
CA PRO A 8 10.90 -30.13 -26.10
C PRO A 8 10.61 -29.39 -27.42
N ARG A 9 10.30 -28.10 -27.37
CA ARG A 9 10.07 -27.20 -28.51
C ARG A 9 11.11 -26.07 -28.68
N GLY A 10 12.22 -26.06 -27.92
CA GLY A 10 13.26 -25.04 -28.01
C GLY A 10 12.89 -23.66 -27.44
N ALA A 11 11.79 -23.55 -26.69
CA ALA A 11 11.32 -22.30 -26.09
C ALA A 11 11.79 -22.17 -24.63
N THR A 12 12.24 -20.97 -24.24
CA THR A 12 12.69 -20.67 -22.87
C THR A 12 11.49 -20.17 -22.05
N ASP A 13 11.18 -20.81 -20.91
CA ASP A 13 10.23 -20.31 -19.94
C ASP A 13 10.82 -19.13 -19.18
N VAL A 14 10.13 -17.99 -19.23
CA VAL A 14 10.60 -16.72 -18.62
C VAL A 14 10.70 -16.83 -17.10
N GLN A 15 9.71 -17.46 -16.42
CA GLN A 15 9.74 -17.55 -14.97
C GLN A 15 10.82 -18.50 -14.48
N ARG A 16 11.00 -19.62 -15.16
CA ARG A 16 12.09 -20.56 -14.89
C ARG A 16 13.44 -19.89 -15.07
N PHE A 17 13.61 -19.11 -16.13
CA PHE A 17 14.84 -18.34 -16.37
C PHE A 17 15.14 -17.37 -15.21
N LEU A 18 14.12 -16.65 -14.69
CA LEU A 18 14.30 -15.76 -13.54
C LEU A 18 14.66 -16.51 -12.25
N ASN A 19 14.09 -17.71 -12.06
CA ASN A 19 14.34 -18.53 -10.86
C ASN A 19 15.74 -19.13 -10.82
N GLU A 20 16.31 -19.45 -11.98
CA GLU A 20 17.63 -20.08 -12.10
C GLU A 20 18.80 -19.08 -12.00
N HIS A 21 18.52 -17.75 -12.10
CA HIS A 21 19.57 -16.73 -12.08
C HIS A 21 19.55 -15.90 -10.79
N PRO A 22 20.73 -15.45 -10.33
CA PRO A 22 20.82 -14.54 -9.19
C PRO A 22 20.17 -13.19 -9.51
N PHE A 23 19.68 -12.51 -8.46
CA PHE A 23 19.04 -11.20 -8.60
C PHE A 23 20.05 -10.17 -9.14
N SER A 24 19.85 -9.70 -10.36
CA SER A 24 20.78 -8.87 -11.12
C SER A 24 20.74 -7.40 -10.69
N ARG A 25 21.78 -6.62 -11.03
CA ARG A 25 21.81 -5.16 -10.82
C ARG A 25 20.62 -4.45 -11.50
N TYR A 26 20.17 -5.00 -12.61
CA TYR A 26 19.04 -4.46 -13.35
C TYR A 26 17.71 -4.65 -12.60
N GLN A 27 17.50 -5.79 -11.96
CA GLN A 27 16.33 -6.06 -11.13
C GLN A 27 16.36 -5.19 -9.85
N TRP A 28 17.55 -4.94 -9.28
CA TRP A 28 17.70 -3.98 -8.18
C TRP A 28 17.32 -2.55 -8.58
N LEU A 29 17.65 -2.13 -9.80
CA LEU A 29 17.24 -0.83 -10.32
C LEU A 29 15.71 -0.72 -10.41
N ILE A 30 15.04 -1.76 -10.95
CA ILE A 30 13.57 -1.81 -11.01
C ILE A 30 12.98 -1.73 -9.60
N PHE A 31 13.55 -2.48 -8.65
CA PHE A 31 13.13 -2.44 -7.25
C PHE A 31 13.24 -1.04 -6.65
N ILE A 32 14.38 -0.38 -6.82
CA ILE A 32 14.61 0.98 -6.29
C ILE A 32 13.59 1.97 -6.88
N LEU A 33 13.33 1.91 -8.19
CA LEU A 33 12.34 2.79 -8.82
C LEU A 33 10.92 2.52 -8.28
N CYS A 34 10.50 1.27 -8.15
CA CYS A 34 9.21 0.92 -7.56
C CYS A 34 9.13 1.34 -6.09
N PHE A 35 10.21 1.14 -5.33
CA PHE A 35 10.31 1.58 -3.93
C PHE A 35 10.16 3.10 -3.80
N LEU A 36 10.84 3.88 -4.64
CA LEU A 36 10.75 5.34 -4.65
C LEU A 36 9.35 5.84 -5.03
N ILE A 37 8.65 5.16 -5.94
CA ILE A 37 7.26 5.48 -6.27
C ILE A 37 6.36 5.25 -5.05
N VAL A 38 6.51 4.12 -4.35
CA VAL A 38 5.74 3.82 -3.13
C VAL A 38 6.11 4.77 -1.98
N LEU A 39 7.37 5.18 -1.90
CA LEU A 39 7.82 6.19 -0.95
C LEU A 39 7.14 7.54 -1.21
N MET A 40 7.05 7.96 -2.47
CA MET A 40 6.35 9.19 -2.84
C MET A 40 4.84 9.11 -2.61
N ASP A 41 4.23 7.94 -2.77
CA ASP A 41 2.82 7.69 -2.40
C ASP A 41 2.60 7.94 -0.90
N GLY A 42 3.45 7.38 -0.05
CA GLY A 42 3.41 7.61 1.39
C GLY A 42 3.62 9.07 1.77
N PHE A 43 4.60 9.73 1.15
CA PHE A 43 4.89 11.16 1.35
C PHE A 43 3.66 12.02 1.01
N ASP A 44 3.11 11.88 -0.19
CA ASP A 44 2.01 12.71 -0.68
C ASP A 44 0.72 12.46 0.11
N THR A 45 0.45 11.20 0.45
CA THR A 45 -0.74 10.82 1.25
C THR A 45 -0.72 11.48 2.63
N ALA A 46 0.45 11.60 3.27
CA ALA A 46 0.58 12.23 4.58
C ALA A 46 0.69 13.76 4.49
N ALA A 47 1.20 14.31 3.39
CA ALA A 47 1.46 15.73 3.21
C ALA A 47 0.23 16.59 3.53
N ILE A 48 -0.96 16.15 3.13
CA ILE A 48 -2.19 16.91 3.37
C ILE A 48 -2.51 17.08 4.86
N GLY A 49 -2.23 16.07 5.69
CA GLY A 49 -2.37 16.16 7.13
C GLY A 49 -1.40 17.19 7.75
N PHE A 50 -0.16 17.25 7.25
CA PHE A 50 0.84 18.19 7.74
C PHE A 50 0.56 19.64 7.34
N ILE A 51 -0.03 19.90 6.17
CA ILE A 51 -0.40 21.27 5.74
C ILE A 51 -1.72 21.75 6.32
N ALA A 52 -2.59 20.84 6.80
CA ALA A 52 -3.93 21.16 7.30
C ALA A 52 -3.95 22.29 8.38
N PRO A 53 -3.02 22.31 9.37
CA PRO A 53 -2.96 23.40 10.35
C PRO A 53 -2.68 24.78 9.71
N SER A 54 -1.90 24.81 8.62
CA SER A 54 -1.59 26.05 7.89
C SER A 54 -2.78 26.54 7.07
N LEU A 55 -3.54 25.62 6.45
CA LEU A 55 -4.76 25.93 5.70
C LEU A 55 -5.82 26.57 6.60
N ILE A 56 -6.03 26.04 7.81
CA ILE A 56 -6.96 26.62 8.80
C ILE A 56 -6.56 28.06 9.09
N THR A 57 -5.27 28.32 9.30
CA THR A 57 -4.76 29.63 9.69
C THR A 57 -4.79 30.63 8.55
N GLU A 58 -4.36 30.22 7.33
CA GLU A 58 -4.26 31.11 6.16
C GLU A 58 -5.64 31.43 5.56
N TRP A 59 -6.52 30.42 5.46
CA TRP A 59 -7.82 30.60 4.81
C TRP A 59 -8.98 30.83 5.77
N GLY A 60 -8.72 30.83 7.09
CA GLY A 60 -9.75 31.06 8.11
C GLY A 60 -10.89 30.03 8.12
N ILE A 61 -10.61 28.79 7.66
CA ILE A 61 -11.61 27.75 7.51
C ILE A 61 -11.84 26.97 8.80
N GLY A 62 -13.07 26.52 9.01
CA GLY A 62 -13.39 25.61 10.11
C GLY A 62 -12.80 24.21 9.90
N LYS A 63 -12.49 23.52 11.01
CA LYS A 63 -11.93 22.15 10.97
C LYS A 63 -12.79 21.15 10.20
N SER A 64 -14.11 21.28 10.29
CA SER A 64 -15.06 20.40 9.56
C SER A 64 -14.91 20.50 8.04
N ALA A 65 -14.49 21.65 7.51
CA ALA A 65 -14.26 21.86 6.09
C ALA A 65 -13.03 21.08 5.56
N LEU A 66 -12.14 20.63 6.44
CA LEU A 66 -10.97 19.81 6.06
C LEU A 66 -11.34 18.38 5.66
N GLY A 67 -12.45 17.83 6.16
CA GLY A 67 -12.84 16.42 5.89
C GLY A 67 -12.81 16.06 4.41
N PRO A 68 -13.49 16.81 3.51
CA PRO A 68 -13.46 16.60 2.07
C PRO A 68 -12.04 16.64 1.47
N VAL A 69 -11.22 17.63 1.85
CA VAL A 69 -9.84 17.78 1.32
C VAL A 69 -8.95 16.62 1.75
N LEU A 70 -9.00 16.25 3.04
CA LEU A 70 -8.21 15.14 3.59
C LEU A 70 -8.62 13.79 2.98
N SER A 71 -9.86 13.66 2.54
CA SER A 71 -10.40 12.44 1.93
C SER A 71 -10.30 12.42 0.41
N ALA A 72 -10.15 13.58 -0.24
CA ALA A 72 -10.20 13.70 -1.71
C ALA A 72 -9.18 12.80 -2.42
N ALA A 73 -7.94 12.78 -1.94
CA ALA A 73 -6.90 11.91 -2.48
C ALA A 73 -7.24 10.42 -2.30
N LEU A 74 -7.87 10.03 -1.19
CA LEU A 74 -8.29 8.64 -0.94
C LEU A 74 -9.40 8.20 -1.89
N PHE A 75 -10.37 9.08 -2.20
CA PHE A 75 -11.36 8.83 -3.25
C PHE A 75 -10.68 8.66 -4.62
N GLY A 76 -9.81 9.60 -5.00
CA GLY A 76 -9.04 9.52 -6.23
C GLY A 76 -8.24 8.21 -6.32
N LEU A 77 -7.60 7.81 -5.24
CA LEU A 77 -6.80 6.59 -5.12
C LEU A 77 -7.65 5.32 -5.30
N ALA A 78 -8.87 5.30 -4.77
CA ALA A 78 -9.81 4.19 -4.99
C ALA A 78 -10.20 4.07 -6.47
N PHE A 79 -10.59 5.17 -7.12
CA PHE A 79 -10.92 5.18 -8.55
C PHE A 79 -9.72 4.87 -9.44
N GLY A 80 -8.54 5.43 -9.12
CA GLY A 80 -7.29 5.16 -9.84
C GLY A 80 -6.92 3.67 -9.82
N ALA A 81 -7.03 3.02 -8.65
CA ALA A 81 -6.74 1.60 -8.50
C ALA A 81 -7.71 0.71 -9.30
N LEU A 82 -9.00 1.08 -9.35
CA LEU A 82 -10.01 0.34 -10.14
C LEU A 82 -9.74 0.42 -11.65
N THR A 83 -9.25 1.56 -12.13
CA THR A 83 -8.98 1.79 -13.57
C THR A 83 -7.60 1.29 -13.99
N ALA A 84 -6.67 1.17 -13.06
CA ALA A 84 -5.26 0.83 -13.32
C ALA A 84 -5.08 -0.51 -14.03
N GLY A 85 -5.79 -1.56 -13.61
CA GLY A 85 -5.70 -2.90 -14.20
C GLY A 85 -6.07 -2.92 -15.69
N PRO A 86 -7.31 -2.56 -16.06
CA PRO A 86 -7.73 -2.50 -17.47
C PRO A 86 -6.85 -1.60 -18.35
N LEU A 87 -6.39 -0.46 -17.81
CA LEU A 87 -5.48 0.42 -18.52
C LEU A 87 -4.11 -0.22 -18.76
N ALA A 88 -3.56 -0.91 -17.75
CA ALA A 88 -2.28 -1.59 -17.85
C ALA A 88 -2.33 -2.78 -18.83
N ASP A 89 -3.44 -3.49 -18.88
CA ASP A 89 -3.64 -4.56 -19.85
C ASP A 89 -3.72 -4.03 -21.30
N ARG A 90 -4.28 -2.83 -21.49
CA ARG A 90 -4.41 -2.19 -22.80
C ARG A 90 -3.16 -1.43 -23.25
N PHE A 91 -2.53 -0.65 -22.36
CA PHE A 91 -1.43 0.27 -22.72
C PHE A 91 -0.05 -0.23 -22.25
N GLY A 92 0.00 -1.28 -21.43
CA GLY A 92 1.22 -1.80 -20.84
C GLY A 92 1.46 -1.25 -19.43
N ARG A 93 2.11 -2.08 -18.59
CA ARG A 93 2.35 -1.73 -17.17
C ARG A 93 3.22 -0.50 -17.04
N LYS A 94 4.28 -0.41 -17.85
CA LYS A 94 5.20 0.71 -17.88
C LYS A 94 4.54 2.02 -18.29
N GLY A 95 3.75 2.00 -19.38
CA GLY A 95 3.06 3.18 -19.87
C GLY A 95 2.11 3.77 -18.83
N VAL A 96 1.30 2.91 -18.21
CA VAL A 96 0.35 3.32 -17.18
C VAL A 96 1.08 3.79 -15.90
N LEU A 97 2.15 3.12 -15.47
CA LEU A 97 2.94 3.53 -14.32
C LEU A 97 3.56 4.93 -14.54
N THR A 98 4.16 5.17 -15.71
CA THR A 98 4.75 6.47 -16.05
C THR A 98 3.69 7.56 -16.09
N ALA A 99 2.55 7.32 -16.76
CA ALA A 99 1.43 8.27 -16.81
C ALA A 99 0.88 8.57 -15.41
N ALA A 100 0.75 7.55 -14.55
CA ALA A 100 0.29 7.69 -13.19
C ALA A 100 1.20 8.59 -12.35
N VAL A 101 2.53 8.41 -12.45
CA VAL A 101 3.51 9.25 -11.74
C VAL A 101 3.53 10.69 -12.29
N VAL A 102 3.34 10.87 -13.60
CA VAL A 102 3.18 12.22 -14.20
C VAL A 102 1.95 12.91 -13.66
N VAL A 103 0.79 12.23 -13.66
CA VAL A 103 -0.47 12.79 -13.15
C VAL A 103 -0.33 13.16 -11.67
N MET A 104 0.23 12.27 -10.84
CA MET A 104 0.48 12.52 -9.43
C MET A 104 1.37 13.76 -9.23
N GLY A 105 2.52 13.81 -9.89
CA GLY A 105 3.47 14.91 -9.74
C GLY A 105 2.93 16.25 -10.25
N ALA A 106 2.32 16.27 -11.44
CA ALA A 106 1.74 17.48 -12.01
C ALA A 106 0.57 18.01 -11.17
N ALA A 107 -0.34 17.14 -10.74
CA ALA A 107 -1.47 17.53 -9.90
C ALA A 107 -1.02 18.04 -8.52
N SER A 108 0.03 17.45 -7.93
CA SER A 108 0.61 17.94 -6.67
C SER A 108 1.22 19.34 -6.84
N LEU A 109 1.94 19.61 -7.94
CA LEU A 109 2.45 20.96 -8.26
C LEU A 109 1.31 21.97 -8.42
N ILE A 110 0.27 21.61 -9.17
CA ILE A 110 -0.88 22.52 -9.35
C ILE A 110 -1.63 22.71 -8.03
N SER A 111 -1.70 21.69 -7.16
CA SER A 111 -2.25 21.82 -5.81
C SER A 111 -1.56 22.94 -5.01
N ALA A 112 -0.26 23.16 -5.22
CA ALA A 112 0.49 24.22 -4.54
C ALA A 112 0.07 25.63 -4.98
N THR A 113 -0.55 25.80 -6.15
CA THR A 113 -1.05 27.08 -6.66
C THR A 113 -2.49 27.37 -6.27
N SER A 114 -3.17 26.44 -5.59
CA SER A 114 -4.58 26.60 -5.20
C SER A 114 -4.78 27.81 -4.30
N GLY A 115 -5.79 28.62 -4.64
CA GLY A 115 -6.19 29.81 -3.89
C GLY A 115 -7.36 29.56 -2.91
N ASN A 116 -8.02 28.42 -3.03
CA ASN A 116 -9.17 28.06 -2.20
C ASN A 116 -9.29 26.55 -1.96
N LEU A 117 -10.14 26.19 -1.01
CA LEU A 117 -10.31 24.81 -0.57
C LEU A 117 -10.87 23.90 -1.66
N THR A 118 -11.76 24.41 -2.51
CA THR A 118 -12.39 23.64 -3.59
C THR A 118 -11.37 23.26 -4.65
N GLU A 119 -10.54 24.19 -5.09
CA GLU A 119 -9.46 23.93 -6.03
C GLU A 119 -8.48 22.90 -5.47
N LEU A 120 -8.05 23.08 -4.22
CA LEU A 120 -7.17 22.13 -3.56
C LEU A 120 -7.81 20.73 -3.50
N THR A 121 -9.10 20.63 -3.18
CA THR A 121 -9.84 19.34 -3.13
C THR A 121 -9.83 18.64 -4.49
N ILE A 122 -10.09 19.39 -5.57
CA ILE A 122 -10.11 18.84 -6.94
C ILE A 122 -8.71 18.31 -7.31
N TRP A 123 -7.68 19.11 -7.10
CA TRP A 123 -6.32 18.70 -7.44
C TRP A 123 -5.82 17.55 -6.57
N ARG A 124 -6.21 17.49 -5.28
CA ARG A 124 -5.93 16.35 -4.40
C ARG A 124 -6.62 15.07 -4.88
N PHE A 125 -7.86 15.17 -5.39
CA PHE A 125 -8.52 14.02 -6.02
C PHE A 125 -7.76 13.52 -7.25
N ILE A 126 -7.31 14.45 -8.13
CA ILE A 126 -6.52 14.10 -9.32
C ILE A 126 -5.17 13.51 -8.95
N THR A 127 -4.49 14.05 -7.92
CA THR A 127 -3.26 13.43 -7.36
C THR A 127 -3.54 11.99 -6.93
N GLY A 128 -4.65 11.78 -6.23
CA GLY A 128 -5.10 10.46 -5.80
C GLY A 128 -5.34 9.48 -6.95
N LEU A 129 -5.89 9.92 -8.09
CA LEU A 129 -6.05 9.08 -9.30
C LEU A 129 -4.70 8.54 -9.77
N GLY A 130 -3.68 9.40 -9.79
CA GLY A 130 -2.31 9.00 -10.13
C GLY A 130 -1.74 7.99 -9.13
N LEU A 131 -1.82 8.28 -7.83
CA LEU A 131 -1.36 7.38 -6.76
C LEU A 131 -2.04 6.00 -6.84
N GLY A 132 -3.37 5.99 -7.04
CA GLY A 132 -4.15 4.75 -7.12
C GLY A 132 -3.77 3.87 -8.31
N ALA A 133 -3.36 4.48 -9.42
CA ALA A 133 -2.90 3.74 -10.59
C ALA A 133 -1.41 3.33 -10.47
N ALA A 134 -0.58 4.08 -9.77
CA ALA A 134 0.86 3.82 -9.67
C ALA A 134 1.17 2.55 -8.85
N MET A 135 0.58 2.41 -7.67
CA MET A 135 0.92 1.35 -6.71
C MET A 135 0.68 -0.08 -7.25
N PRO A 136 -0.51 -0.44 -7.79
CA PRO A 136 -0.74 -1.79 -8.32
C PRO A 136 0.19 -2.12 -9.50
N ASN A 137 0.51 -1.11 -10.34
CA ASN A 137 1.40 -1.31 -11.46
C ASN A 137 2.87 -1.48 -11.04
N ALA A 138 3.31 -0.77 -10.01
CA ALA A 138 4.65 -0.96 -9.43
C ALA A 138 4.80 -2.36 -8.83
N VAL A 139 3.79 -2.82 -8.06
CA VAL A 139 3.76 -4.18 -7.49
C VAL A 139 3.79 -5.24 -8.59
N THR A 140 2.96 -5.08 -9.61
CA THR A 140 2.92 -6.03 -10.73
C THR A 140 4.24 -6.05 -11.46
N LEU A 141 4.81 -4.88 -11.76
CA LEU A 141 6.07 -4.76 -12.48
C LEU A 141 7.20 -5.46 -11.72
N ILE A 142 7.39 -5.18 -10.43
CA ILE A 142 8.47 -5.83 -9.67
C ILE A 142 8.26 -7.34 -9.55
N ASN A 143 7.02 -7.81 -9.36
CA ASN A 143 6.71 -9.23 -9.26
C ASN A 143 7.00 -10.01 -10.56
N GLU A 144 6.84 -9.37 -11.71
CA GLU A 144 7.12 -9.97 -13.02
C GLU A 144 8.62 -10.07 -13.33
N TYR A 145 9.46 -9.38 -12.54
CA TYR A 145 10.93 -9.46 -12.62
C TYR A 145 11.57 -10.22 -11.46
N CYS A 146 10.77 -10.67 -10.47
CA CYS A 146 11.31 -11.38 -9.30
C CYS A 146 11.30 -12.89 -9.46
N PRO A 147 12.37 -13.59 -9.01
CA PRO A 147 12.32 -15.01 -8.73
C PRO A 147 11.24 -15.34 -7.69
N ASP A 148 10.56 -16.49 -7.85
CA ASP A 148 9.47 -16.91 -6.96
C ASP A 148 9.91 -16.98 -5.49
N SER A 149 11.13 -17.47 -5.23
CA SER A 149 11.71 -17.60 -3.89
C SER A 149 11.92 -16.27 -3.15
N LYS A 150 12.08 -15.15 -3.86
CA LYS A 150 12.33 -13.81 -3.29
C LYS A 150 11.15 -12.85 -3.44
N ARG A 151 10.08 -13.25 -4.12
CA ARG A 151 8.96 -12.38 -4.48
C ARG A 151 8.32 -11.72 -3.26
N SER A 152 8.00 -12.51 -2.22
CA SER A 152 7.38 -11.98 -1.00
C SER A 152 8.29 -10.99 -0.27
N PHE A 153 9.57 -11.32 -0.13
CA PHE A 153 10.55 -10.45 0.52
C PHE A 153 10.69 -9.12 -0.22
N ILE A 154 10.88 -9.16 -1.55
CA ILE A 154 11.06 -7.97 -2.39
C ILE A 154 9.80 -7.09 -2.37
N THR A 155 8.61 -7.70 -2.48
CA THR A 155 7.34 -6.96 -2.45
C THR A 155 7.12 -6.29 -1.10
N ASN A 156 7.34 -7.01 0.01
CA ASN A 156 7.20 -6.44 1.35
C ASN A 156 8.22 -5.32 1.59
N SER A 157 9.47 -5.51 1.16
CA SER A 157 10.50 -4.46 1.25
C SER A 157 10.12 -3.22 0.46
N MET A 158 9.48 -3.36 -0.70
CA MET A 158 8.97 -2.24 -1.49
C MET A 158 7.86 -1.49 -0.73
N PHE A 159 6.95 -2.20 -0.08
CA PHE A 159 5.88 -1.58 0.72
C PHE A 159 6.38 -0.82 1.95
N CYS A 160 7.57 -1.13 2.48
CA CYS A 160 8.19 -0.31 3.53
C CYS A 160 8.48 1.13 3.06
N GLY A 161 8.50 1.38 1.76
CA GLY A 161 8.59 2.73 1.20
C GLY A 161 7.45 3.64 1.67
N PHE A 162 6.22 3.13 1.79
CA PHE A 162 5.05 3.94 2.17
C PHE A 162 5.19 4.59 3.57
N PRO A 163 5.38 3.83 4.67
CA PRO A 163 5.56 4.44 5.98
C PRO A 163 6.82 5.30 6.08
N VAL A 164 7.90 4.93 5.40
CA VAL A 164 9.14 5.73 5.34
C VAL A 164 8.87 7.05 4.63
N GLY A 165 8.20 7.04 3.48
CA GLY A 165 7.83 8.26 2.76
C GLY A 165 6.92 9.18 3.57
N SER A 166 5.92 8.61 4.25
CA SER A 166 5.03 9.35 5.13
C SER A 166 5.78 10.01 6.30
N ALA A 167 6.74 9.31 6.91
CA ALA A 167 7.58 9.86 7.96
C ALA A 167 8.49 10.98 7.44
N PHE A 168 9.13 10.81 6.29
CA PHE A 168 9.90 11.86 5.63
C PHE A 168 9.02 13.08 5.33
N GLY A 169 7.75 12.87 4.92
CA GLY A 169 6.78 13.95 4.76
C GLY A 169 6.66 14.82 6.00
N GLY A 170 6.60 14.22 7.19
CA GLY A 170 6.55 14.94 8.46
C GLY A 170 7.84 15.68 8.79
N PHE A 171 9.02 15.08 8.58
CA PHE A 171 10.29 15.74 8.80
C PHE A 171 10.49 16.92 7.85
N PHE A 172 10.19 16.75 6.55
CA PHE A 172 10.23 17.84 5.60
C PHE A 172 9.19 18.92 5.90
N ALA A 173 7.98 18.55 6.33
CA ALA A 173 6.97 19.51 6.74
C ALA A 173 7.43 20.36 7.93
N ALA A 174 8.07 19.75 8.94
CA ALA A 174 8.59 20.43 10.10
C ALA A 174 9.62 21.51 9.76
N TRP A 175 10.39 21.29 8.68
CA TRP A 175 11.40 22.24 8.21
C TRP A 175 10.88 23.21 7.15
N LEU A 176 10.14 22.71 6.13
CA LEU A 176 9.67 23.52 5.00
C LEU A 176 8.57 24.49 5.40
N ILE A 177 7.57 24.05 6.20
CA ILE A 177 6.40 24.88 6.48
C ILE A 177 6.76 26.18 7.22
N PRO A 178 7.59 26.15 8.28
CA PRO A 178 7.98 27.40 8.96
C PRO A 178 8.83 28.34 8.11
N ASN A 179 9.66 27.81 7.19
CA ASN A 179 10.62 28.61 6.42
C ASN A 179 10.07 29.10 5.07
N TYR A 180 9.24 28.27 4.39
CA TYR A 180 8.81 28.49 3.01
C TYR A 180 7.29 28.38 2.82
N GLY A 181 6.54 28.12 3.90
CA GLY A 181 5.10 27.94 3.85
C GLY A 181 4.70 26.51 3.39
N TRP A 182 3.42 26.20 3.55
CA TRP A 182 2.86 24.87 3.26
C TRP A 182 2.92 24.48 1.78
N ARG A 183 2.90 25.47 0.88
CA ARG A 183 2.99 25.24 -0.57
C ARG A 183 4.29 24.55 -0.97
N ALA A 184 5.38 24.84 -0.26
CA ALA A 184 6.68 24.22 -0.51
C ALA A 184 6.68 22.70 -0.34
N LEU A 185 5.86 22.18 0.60
CA LEU A 185 5.72 20.73 0.80
C LEU A 185 5.05 20.06 -0.41
N LEU A 186 4.01 20.69 -0.99
CA LEU A 186 3.33 20.19 -2.19
C LEU A 186 4.21 20.32 -3.44
N ILE A 187 5.01 21.38 -3.54
CA ILE A 187 6.00 21.53 -4.61
C ILE A 187 7.02 20.40 -4.54
N LEU A 188 7.55 20.08 -3.36
CA LEU A 188 8.46 18.94 -3.18
C LEU A 188 7.78 17.63 -3.59
N GLY A 189 6.53 17.41 -3.15
CA GLY A 189 5.70 16.24 -3.48
C GLY A 189 5.38 16.13 -4.98
N GLY A 190 5.47 17.21 -5.74
CA GLY A 190 5.28 17.21 -7.18
C GLY A 190 6.59 17.11 -7.99
N VAL A 191 7.62 17.87 -7.58
CA VAL A 191 8.91 17.92 -8.29
C VAL A 191 9.62 16.58 -8.23
N VAL A 192 9.67 15.92 -7.06
CA VAL A 192 10.41 14.66 -6.90
C VAL A 192 9.81 13.55 -7.79
N PRO A 193 8.49 13.29 -7.82
CA PRO A 193 7.91 12.34 -8.75
C PRO A 193 8.17 12.67 -10.23
N LEU A 194 8.12 13.94 -10.61
CA LEU A 194 8.42 14.33 -12.00
C LEU A 194 9.89 14.12 -12.36
N LEU A 195 10.82 14.37 -11.43
CA LEU A 195 12.22 13.99 -11.60
C LEU A 195 12.41 12.48 -11.72
N LEU A 196 11.64 11.68 -10.95
CA LEU A 196 11.61 10.23 -11.12
C LEU A 196 11.10 9.84 -12.52
N VAL A 197 10.08 10.54 -13.06
CA VAL A 197 9.63 10.32 -14.44
C VAL A 197 10.75 10.63 -15.43
N VAL A 198 11.44 11.76 -15.29
CA VAL A 198 12.60 12.10 -16.14
C VAL A 198 13.66 10.99 -16.04
N LEU A 199 13.96 10.53 -14.83
CA LEU A 199 14.86 9.41 -14.60
C LEU A 199 14.34 8.12 -15.24
N MET A 200 13.05 7.81 -15.05
CA MET A 200 12.39 6.67 -15.71
C MET A 200 12.43 6.82 -17.23
N VAL A 201 12.25 8.02 -17.78
CA VAL A 201 12.28 8.31 -19.22
C VAL A 201 13.71 8.28 -19.76
N LEU A 202 14.68 8.86 -19.09
CA LEU A 202 16.10 8.72 -19.44
C LEU A 202 16.58 7.28 -19.30
N MET A 203 16.10 6.59 -18.27
CA MET A 203 16.25 5.15 -18.10
C MET A 203 15.22 4.32 -18.85
N LEU A 204 14.32 4.94 -19.62
CA LEU A 204 13.36 4.28 -20.52
C LEU A 204 14.04 3.51 -21.65
N TRP A 205 15.25 3.88 -21.96
CA TRP A 205 16.18 2.99 -22.66
C TRP A 205 16.57 1.80 -21.77
N LEU A 206 16.42 1.90 -20.44
CA LEU A 206 16.78 0.93 -19.43
C LEU A 206 15.57 0.19 -18.81
N LEU A 207 14.39 0.82 -18.68
CA LEU A 207 13.18 0.16 -18.13
C LEU A 207 12.32 -0.37 -19.28
N PRO A 208 12.37 -1.64 -19.62
CA PRO A 208 11.51 -2.22 -20.65
C PRO A 208 10.10 -2.45 -20.12
N GLU A 209 9.19 -2.71 -21.04
CA GLU A 209 7.89 -3.27 -20.69
C GLU A 209 8.07 -4.64 -20.02
N SER A 210 7.12 -5.03 -19.20
CA SER A 210 7.12 -6.33 -18.56
C SER A 210 7.34 -7.46 -19.57
N VAL A 211 8.32 -8.33 -19.28
CA VAL A 211 8.62 -9.49 -20.13
C VAL A 211 7.41 -10.39 -20.29
N ARG A 212 6.63 -10.59 -19.20
CA ARG A 212 5.37 -11.36 -19.26
C ARG A 212 4.34 -10.70 -20.18
N CYS A 213 4.18 -9.38 -20.09
CA CYS A 213 3.29 -8.62 -20.97
C CYS A 213 3.75 -8.72 -22.45
N MET A 214 5.05 -8.67 -22.69
CA MET A 214 5.61 -8.81 -24.06
C MET A 214 5.34 -10.20 -24.64
N VAL A 215 5.49 -11.27 -23.85
CA VAL A 215 5.16 -12.64 -24.28
C VAL A 215 3.67 -12.81 -24.54
N LEU A 216 2.79 -12.33 -23.63
CA LEU A 216 1.34 -12.39 -23.81
C LEU A 216 0.86 -11.64 -25.05
N ARG A 217 1.53 -10.53 -25.40
CA ARG A 217 1.24 -9.72 -26.60
C ARG A 217 1.95 -10.23 -27.85
N GLN A 218 2.59 -11.38 -27.79
CA GLN A 218 3.31 -11.99 -28.90
C GLN A 218 4.33 -11.03 -29.56
N GLN A 219 5.01 -10.21 -28.74
CA GLN A 219 6.04 -9.33 -29.27
C GLN A 219 7.22 -10.11 -29.85
N PRO A 220 7.99 -9.55 -30.81
CA PRO A 220 9.13 -10.20 -31.42
C PRO A 220 10.11 -10.73 -30.35
N ALA A 221 10.54 -11.98 -30.47
CA ALA A 221 11.47 -12.64 -29.56
C ALA A 221 12.75 -11.85 -29.33
N GLU A 222 13.17 -11.08 -30.33
CA GLU A 222 14.35 -10.23 -30.25
C GLU A 222 14.20 -9.08 -29.23
N ARG A 223 13.00 -8.50 -29.09
CA ARG A 223 12.71 -7.48 -28.07
C ARG A 223 12.75 -8.09 -26.66
N ILE A 224 12.15 -9.27 -26.50
CA ILE A 224 12.14 -10.00 -25.23
C ILE A 224 13.57 -10.37 -24.84
N ARG A 225 14.35 -10.89 -25.79
CA ARG A 225 15.76 -11.24 -25.60
C ARG A 225 16.60 -10.04 -25.13
N LYS A 226 16.44 -8.87 -25.75
CA LYS A 226 17.15 -7.62 -25.36
C LYS A 226 16.92 -7.26 -23.88
N VAL A 227 15.75 -7.58 -23.35
CA VAL A 227 15.44 -7.35 -21.93
C VAL A 227 16.08 -8.40 -21.03
N LEU A 228 15.91 -9.69 -21.37
CA LEU A 228 16.42 -10.79 -20.55
C LEU A 228 17.95 -10.84 -20.51
N VAL A 229 18.63 -10.42 -21.57
CA VAL A 229 20.10 -10.30 -21.61
C VAL A 229 20.64 -9.28 -20.60
N ARG A 230 19.82 -8.30 -20.18
CA ARG A 230 20.19 -7.37 -19.08
C ARG A 230 20.14 -8.03 -17.71
N ILE A 231 19.44 -9.17 -17.59
CA ILE A 231 19.36 -9.97 -16.37
C ILE A 231 20.49 -11.01 -16.36
N SER A 232 20.58 -11.81 -17.44
CA SER A 232 21.70 -12.76 -17.65
C SER A 232 22.04 -12.88 -19.13
N HIS A 233 23.34 -13.03 -19.41
CA HIS A 233 23.85 -13.24 -20.77
C HIS A 233 23.37 -14.55 -21.41
N ASP A 234 22.91 -15.51 -20.62
CA ASP A 234 22.41 -16.82 -21.10
C ASP A 234 21.17 -16.70 -21.99
N ALA A 235 20.42 -15.59 -21.83
CA ALA A 235 19.28 -15.29 -22.70
C ALA A 235 19.64 -15.04 -24.18
N ARG A 236 20.92 -14.86 -24.53
CA ARG A 236 21.38 -14.63 -25.92
C ARG A 236 21.05 -15.78 -26.88
N HIS A 237 21.03 -16.99 -26.36
CA HIS A 237 20.82 -18.20 -27.14
C HIS A 237 19.36 -18.63 -27.25
N ALA A 238 18.45 -17.96 -26.53
CA ALA A 238 17.02 -18.28 -26.57
C ALA A 238 16.38 -17.78 -27.89
N SER A 239 15.72 -18.67 -28.61
CA SER A 239 15.05 -18.38 -29.88
C SER A 239 13.57 -18.02 -29.72
N ALA A 240 12.90 -18.58 -28.71
CA ALA A 240 11.51 -18.36 -28.39
C ALA A 240 11.27 -18.28 -26.88
N PHE A 241 10.24 -17.57 -26.45
CA PHE A 241 9.91 -17.37 -25.05
C PHE A 241 8.46 -17.74 -24.77
N VAL A 242 8.22 -18.44 -23.65
CA VAL A 242 6.91 -18.92 -23.24
C VAL A 242 6.67 -18.63 -21.74
N LEU A 243 5.38 -18.66 -21.35
CA LEU A 243 4.94 -18.63 -19.96
C LEU A 243 4.19 -19.94 -19.67
N ASN A 244 4.84 -20.86 -18.98
CA ASN A 244 4.23 -22.16 -18.67
C ASN A 244 3.04 -22.07 -17.68
N GLU A 245 2.97 -21.04 -16.85
CA GLU A 245 1.84 -20.80 -15.93
C GLU A 245 0.49 -20.71 -16.67
N VAL A 246 0.46 -20.14 -17.87
CA VAL A 246 -0.76 -20.04 -18.68
C VAL A 246 -1.23 -21.42 -19.15
N ARG A 247 -0.32 -22.36 -19.34
CA ARG A 247 -0.63 -23.75 -19.77
C ARG A 247 -1.17 -24.60 -18.63
N VAL A 248 -0.58 -24.48 -17.43
CA VAL A 248 -1.04 -25.22 -16.25
C VAL A 248 -2.43 -24.75 -15.81
N GLY A 249 -2.70 -23.44 -15.88
CA GLY A 249 -4.03 -22.89 -15.64
C GLY A 249 -5.10 -23.35 -16.64
N ALA A 250 -4.74 -23.51 -17.92
CA ALA A 250 -5.66 -23.98 -18.95
C ALA A 250 -5.89 -25.50 -18.90
N ALA A 251 -4.91 -26.29 -18.46
CA ALA A 251 -5.02 -27.75 -18.32
C ALA A 251 -5.69 -28.21 -17.01
N ALA A 252 -5.57 -27.40 -15.94
CA ALA A 252 -6.21 -27.66 -14.65
C ALA A 252 -7.67 -27.15 -14.56
N ALA A 253 -8.22 -26.66 -15.67
CA ALA A 253 -9.59 -26.14 -15.76
C ALA A 253 -10.66 -27.24 -15.83
N THR A 254 -10.53 -28.28 -14.99
CA THR A 254 -11.63 -29.20 -14.71
C THR A 254 -12.43 -28.69 -13.51
N ASP A 255 -13.73 -28.72 -13.57
CA ASP A 255 -14.85 -28.40 -12.65
C ASP A 255 -14.65 -27.52 -11.39
N ALA A 256 -13.51 -27.55 -10.70
CA ALA A 256 -13.17 -26.63 -9.62
C ALA A 256 -12.87 -25.18 -10.14
N ALA A 257 -12.53 -25.04 -11.41
CA ALA A 257 -12.29 -23.73 -12.06
C ALA A 257 -13.57 -22.94 -12.37
N ARG A 258 -14.75 -23.48 -12.15
CA ARG A 258 -16.03 -22.79 -12.30
C ARG A 258 -16.27 -21.73 -11.22
N LYS A 259 -15.57 -21.80 -10.06
CA LYS A 259 -15.65 -20.78 -9.00
C LYS A 259 -14.33 -20.02 -8.92
N THR A 260 -14.05 -19.13 -9.86
CA THR A 260 -12.87 -18.28 -9.83
C THR A 260 -13.21 -16.87 -9.34
N GLY A 261 -12.21 -16.20 -8.77
CA GLY A 261 -12.33 -14.80 -8.40
C GLY A 261 -13.33 -14.55 -7.26
N LEU A 262 -14.25 -13.61 -7.48
CA LEU A 262 -15.18 -13.11 -6.46
C LEU A 262 -16.14 -14.20 -5.94
N VAL A 263 -16.59 -15.09 -6.82
CA VAL A 263 -17.50 -16.17 -6.48
C VAL A 263 -16.85 -17.17 -5.50
N LEU A 264 -15.55 -17.39 -5.62
CA LEU A 264 -14.80 -18.26 -4.71
C LEU A 264 -14.66 -17.64 -3.32
N ILE A 265 -14.23 -16.38 -3.23
CA ILE A 265 -14.00 -15.72 -1.94
C ILE A 265 -15.30 -15.44 -1.17
N LEU A 266 -16.43 -15.35 -1.87
CA LEU A 266 -17.76 -15.19 -1.28
C LEU A 266 -18.52 -16.53 -1.16
N SER A 267 -17.89 -17.68 -1.43
CA SER A 267 -18.48 -18.98 -1.20
C SER A 267 -18.69 -19.24 0.30
N ARG A 268 -19.64 -20.13 0.65
CA ARG A 268 -19.98 -20.43 2.05
C ARG A 268 -18.78 -20.78 2.93
N GLU A 269 -17.76 -21.42 2.36
CA GLU A 269 -16.55 -21.82 3.07
C GLU A 269 -15.66 -20.63 3.45
N PHE A 270 -15.58 -19.62 2.59
CA PHE A 270 -14.69 -18.47 2.77
C PHE A 270 -15.41 -17.21 3.25
N LEU A 271 -16.74 -17.15 3.10
CA LEU A 271 -17.53 -15.93 3.32
C LEU A 271 -17.28 -15.29 4.68
N LEU A 272 -17.37 -16.06 5.76
CA LEU A 272 -17.18 -15.52 7.10
C LEU A 272 -15.76 -14.96 7.28
N GLY A 273 -14.75 -15.72 6.89
CA GLY A 273 -13.36 -15.29 6.98
C GLY A 273 -13.08 -14.05 6.10
N THR A 274 -13.66 -14.00 4.91
CA THR A 274 -13.57 -12.87 3.99
C THR A 274 -14.17 -11.60 4.61
N LEU A 275 -15.40 -11.68 5.10
CA LEU A 275 -16.09 -10.52 5.71
C LEU A 275 -15.37 -10.03 6.97
N MET A 276 -14.86 -10.95 7.82
CA MET A 276 -14.12 -10.59 9.02
C MET A 276 -12.78 -9.91 8.67
N MET A 277 -12.08 -10.38 7.65
CA MET A 277 -10.85 -9.72 7.19
C MET A 277 -11.12 -8.36 6.57
N TRP A 278 -12.19 -8.23 5.76
CA TRP A 278 -12.59 -6.95 5.19
C TRP A 278 -12.94 -5.94 6.29
N LEU A 279 -13.72 -6.37 7.28
CA LEU A 279 -14.10 -5.53 8.42
C LEU A 279 -12.84 -5.11 9.22
N ALA A 280 -11.96 -6.06 9.56
CA ALA A 280 -10.75 -5.77 10.32
C ALA A 280 -9.82 -4.79 9.57
N TYR A 281 -9.62 -5.01 8.27
CA TYR A 281 -8.77 -4.15 7.44
C TYR A 281 -9.37 -2.75 7.25
N PHE A 282 -10.69 -2.67 7.03
CA PHE A 282 -11.45 -1.40 6.98
C PHE A 282 -11.28 -0.62 8.28
N MET A 283 -11.55 -1.25 9.44
CA MET A 283 -11.44 -0.62 10.75
C MET A 283 -10.00 -0.19 11.07
N GLY A 284 -9.02 -0.97 10.63
CA GLY A 284 -7.61 -0.59 10.74
C GLY A 284 -7.31 0.69 9.96
N LEU A 285 -7.79 0.83 8.72
CA LEU A 285 -7.57 2.04 7.93
C LEU A 285 -8.36 3.24 8.46
N VAL A 286 -9.49 3.05 9.15
CA VAL A 286 -10.16 4.12 9.90
C VAL A 286 -9.21 4.75 10.92
N ILE A 287 -8.47 3.93 11.68
CA ILE A 287 -7.49 4.41 12.66
C ILE A 287 -6.32 5.10 11.96
N VAL A 288 -5.68 4.41 10.99
CA VAL A 288 -4.48 4.93 10.33
C VAL A 288 -4.73 6.31 9.72
N TYR A 289 -5.75 6.45 8.87
CA TYR A 289 -6.00 7.72 8.18
C TYR A 289 -6.66 8.77 9.07
N GLY A 290 -7.44 8.35 10.08
CA GLY A 290 -7.91 9.26 11.13
C GLY A 290 -6.74 9.90 11.87
N LEU A 291 -5.71 9.13 12.23
CA LEU A 291 -4.54 9.67 12.91
C LEU A 291 -3.59 10.41 11.97
N VAL A 292 -3.18 9.81 10.86
CA VAL A 292 -2.21 10.40 9.93
C VAL A 292 -2.65 11.76 9.42
N ASN A 293 -3.93 11.89 9.05
CA ASN A 293 -4.47 13.13 8.50
C ASN A 293 -4.74 14.21 9.56
N TRP A 294 -5.03 13.82 10.80
CA TRP A 294 -5.51 14.75 11.81
C TRP A 294 -4.57 15.00 12.98
N MET A 295 -3.61 14.12 13.28
CA MET A 295 -2.68 14.35 14.39
C MET A 295 -1.99 15.72 14.36
N PRO A 296 -1.50 16.23 13.20
CA PRO A 296 -0.85 17.55 13.18
C PRO A 296 -1.80 18.68 13.60
N VAL A 297 -3.10 18.59 13.20
CA VAL A 297 -4.13 19.56 13.59
C VAL A 297 -4.46 19.44 15.08
N LEU A 298 -4.68 18.22 15.56
CA LEU A 298 -5.02 17.95 16.96
C LEU A 298 -3.91 18.38 17.93
N PHE A 299 -2.66 18.15 17.56
CA PHE A 299 -1.50 18.57 18.37
C PHE A 299 -1.31 20.08 18.36
N LYS A 300 -1.53 20.75 17.22
CA LYS A 300 -1.56 22.22 17.16
C LYS A 300 -2.63 22.81 18.08
N ASP A 301 -3.83 22.22 18.11
CA ASP A 301 -4.93 22.63 18.99
C ASP A 301 -4.58 22.45 20.48
N ALA A 302 -3.74 21.45 20.79
CA ALA A 302 -3.21 21.23 22.12
C ALA A 302 -2.07 22.21 22.50
N GLY A 303 -1.75 23.19 21.64
CA GLY A 303 -0.69 24.18 21.89
C GLY A 303 0.71 23.74 21.50
N ILE A 304 0.86 22.60 20.81
CA ILE A 304 2.15 22.11 20.33
C ILE A 304 2.55 22.89 19.06
N ALA A 305 3.78 23.38 19.00
CA ALA A 305 4.28 24.09 17.82
C ALA A 305 4.15 23.24 16.56
N PRO A 306 3.74 23.81 15.41
CA PRO A 306 3.44 23.04 14.18
C PRO A 306 4.58 22.12 13.71
N ALA A 307 5.84 22.59 13.82
CA ALA A 307 7.00 21.76 13.45
C ALA A 307 7.14 20.52 14.36
N ARG A 308 6.94 20.69 15.67
CA ARG A 308 6.97 19.56 16.63
C ARG A 308 5.79 18.62 16.44
N ALA A 309 4.61 19.17 16.17
CA ALA A 309 3.41 18.38 15.85
C ALA A 309 3.64 17.48 14.61
N ALA A 310 4.29 18.01 13.58
CA ALA A 310 4.62 17.26 12.37
C ALA A 310 5.64 16.14 12.66
N VAL A 311 6.71 16.42 13.41
CA VAL A 311 7.70 15.40 13.80
C VAL A 311 7.07 14.32 14.67
N THR A 312 6.26 14.70 15.65
CA THR A 312 5.57 13.73 16.52
C THR A 312 4.63 12.83 15.73
N ALA A 313 3.85 13.39 14.80
CA ALA A 313 2.99 12.63 13.91
C ALA A 313 3.78 11.69 12.97
N ALA A 314 4.96 12.11 12.51
CA ALA A 314 5.85 11.28 11.70
C ALA A 314 6.34 10.02 12.45
N MET A 315 6.50 10.09 13.77
CA MET A 315 6.91 8.94 14.60
C MET A 315 5.89 7.80 14.54
N PHE A 316 4.59 8.10 14.35
CA PHE A 316 3.56 7.09 14.13
C PHE A 316 3.87 6.21 12.92
N GLN A 317 4.34 6.81 11.84
CA GLN A 317 4.63 6.08 10.60
C GLN A 317 5.95 5.31 10.66
N LEU A 318 6.97 5.85 11.34
CA LEU A 318 8.23 5.13 11.57
C LEU A 318 8.02 3.81 12.33
N GLY A 319 6.97 3.73 13.14
CA GLY A 319 6.56 2.48 13.77
C GLY A 319 6.29 1.33 12.79
N GLY A 320 6.10 1.61 11.49
CA GLY A 320 5.91 0.57 10.45
C GLY A 320 7.02 -0.48 10.37
N VAL A 321 8.22 -0.16 10.87
CA VAL A 321 9.32 -1.12 11.02
C VAL A 321 8.94 -2.30 11.94
N GLY A 322 7.97 -2.10 12.84
CA GLY A 322 7.43 -3.16 13.71
C GLY A 322 6.79 -4.35 12.99
N ALA A 323 6.45 -4.22 11.72
CA ALA A 323 5.91 -5.31 10.91
C ALA A 323 6.84 -6.54 10.86
N ILE A 324 8.15 -6.33 10.96
CA ILE A 324 9.15 -7.41 10.99
C ILE A 324 8.95 -8.30 12.23
N PHE A 325 8.73 -7.69 13.40
CA PHE A 325 8.51 -8.43 14.65
C PHE A 325 7.19 -9.22 14.61
N PHE A 326 6.14 -8.65 14.02
CA PHE A 326 4.88 -9.36 13.83
C PHE A 326 5.02 -10.54 12.88
N GLY A 327 5.81 -10.42 11.82
CA GLY A 327 6.14 -11.53 10.94
C GLY A 327 6.76 -12.70 11.69
N LEU A 328 7.78 -12.45 12.53
CA LEU A 328 8.42 -13.47 13.35
C LEU A 328 7.47 -14.11 14.37
N LEU A 329 6.54 -13.34 14.94
CA LEU A 329 5.53 -13.87 15.87
C LEU A 329 4.49 -14.72 15.13
N MET A 330 4.08 -14.32 13.91
CA MET A 330 3.12 -15.07 13.10
C MET A 330 3.66 -16.42 12.61
N ASP A 331 4.99 -16.57 12.51
CA ASP A 331 5.63 -17.86 12.21
C ASP A 331 5.55 -18.87 13.35
N ARG A 332 5.37 -18.39 14.61
CA ARG A 332 5.33 -19.23 15.81
C ARG A 332 3.92 -19.41 16.38
N PHE A 333 3.04 -18.46 16.16
CA PHE A 333 1.70 -18.40 16.74
C PHE A 333 0.64 -18.18 15.66
N SER A 334 -0.65 -18.38 16.02
CA SER A 334 -1.77 -18.12 15.12
C SER A 334 -1.74 -16.66 14.60
N PRO A 335 -1.63 -16.44 13.28
CA PRO A 335 -1.62 -15.09 12.70
C PRO A 335 -2.86 -14.28 13.07
N ASN A 336 -4.04 -14.91 13.15
CA ASN A 336 -5.27 -14.22 13.55
C ASN A 336 -5.18 -13.66 14.97
N ARG A 337 -4.60 -14.43 15.92
CA ARG A 337 -4.45 -14.01 17.31
C ARG A 337 -3.41 -12.91 17.45
N ILE A 338 -2.28 -13.02 16.77
CA ILE A 338 -1.23 -12.00 16.84
C ILE A 338 -1.76 -10.66 16.31
N ILE A 339 -2.37 -10.65 15.12
CA ILE A 339 -2.90 -9.44 14.53
C ILE A 339 -4.09 -8.91 15.34
N GLY A 340 -5.00 -9.79 15.79
CA GLY A 340 -6.13 -9.41 16.63
C GLY A 340 -5.69 -8.77 17.95
N THR A 341 -4.71 -9.37 18.64
CA THR A 341 -4.11 -8.77 19.86
C THR A 341 -3.43 -7.44 19.52
N GLY A 342 -2.75 -7.33 18.39
CA GLY A 342 -2.17 -6.08 17.91
C GLY A 342 -3.21 -4.96 17.76
N TYR A 343 -4.35 -5.23 17.14
CA TYR A 343 -5.45 -4.24 17.05
C TYR A 343 -6.05 -3.90 18.42
N PHE A 344 -6.20 -4.89 19.29
CA PHE A 344 -6.68 -4.65 20.67
C PHE A 344 -5.73 -3.71 21.42
N VAL A 345 -4.41 -3.99 21.39
CA VAL A 345 -3.40 -3.16 22.04
C VAL A 345 -3.32 -1.78 21.36
N THR A 346 -3.53 -1.70 20.04
CA THR A 346 -3.62 -0.42 19.31
C THR A 346 -4.73 0.46 19.89
N CYS A 347 -5.91 -0.09 20.20
CA CYS A 347 -7.00 0.69 20.80
C CYS A 347 -6.52 1.38 22.08
N ILE A 348 -5.84 0.64 22.95
CA ILE A 348 -5.29 1.16 24.21
C ILE A 348 -4.19 2.20 23.93
N ALA A 349 -3.24 1.86 23.05
CA ALA A 349 -2.12 2.74 22.73
C ALA A 349 -2.58 4.08 22.12
N VAL A 350 -3.58 4.05 21.24
CA VAL A 350 -4.17 5.26 20.66
C VAL A 350 -4.89 6.10 21.72
N ALA A 351 -5.66 5.47 22.62
CA ALA A 351 -6.30 6.17 23.73
C ALA A 351 -5.28 6.86 24.65
N LEU A 352 -4.13 6.20 24.90
CA LEU A 352 -3.04 6.75 25.72
C LEU A 352 -2.38 7.99 25.06
N ILE A 353 -2.39 8.13 23.75
CA ILE A 353 -1.89 9.36 23.09
C ILE A 353 -2.65 10.58 23.63
N GLY A 354 -3.98 10.48 23.74
CA GLY A 354 -4.81 11.57 24.26
C GLY A 354 -4.47 11.98 25.70
N GLN A 355 -4.08 11.01 26.53
CA GLN A 355 -3.65 11.27 27.91
C GLN A 355 -2.21 11.82 27.99
N ALA A 356 -1.35 11.44 27.02
CA ALA A 356 0.05 11.87 26.97
C ALA A 356 0.19 13.35 26.54
N VAL A 357 -0.83 13.95 25.92
CA VAL A 357 -0.88 15.35 25.50
C VAL A 357 -0.77 16.26 26.71
N GLY A 358 -0.36 16.29 27.66
CA GLY A 358 -0.13 17.17 28.84
C GLY A 358 0.99 16.67 29.73
N GLY A 359 1.46 15.44 29.45
CA GLY A 359 2.47 14.76 30.25
C GLY A 359 3.92 15.01 29.86
N GLY A 360 4.15 15.90 28.90
CA GLY A 360 5.48 16.21 28.40
C GLY A 360 5.78 15.64 27.01
N GLU A 361 6.70 16.30 26.29
CA GLU A 361 6.98 16.00 24.86
C GLU A 361 7.49 14.57 24.65
N GLY A 362 8.40 14.11 25.53
CA GLY A 362 8.98 12.76 25.41
C GLY A 362 7.95 11.64 25.61
N LEU A 363 6.99 11.83 26.53
CA LEU A 363 5.91 10.87 26.75
C LEU A 363 4.97 10.79 25.56
N LEU A 364 4.62 11.96 24.98
CA LEU A 364 3.77 12.02 23.80
C LEU A 364 4.42 11.34 22.58
N VAL A 365 5.69 11.65 22.31
CA VAL A 365 6.45 11.03 21.21
C VAL A 365 6.53 9.51 21.40
N ALA A 366 6.80 9.03 22.62
CA ALA A 366 6.87 7.61 22.92
C ALA A 366 5.50 6.92 22.73
N ALA A 367 4.40 7.54 23.18
CA ALA A 367 3.06 7.02 23.03
C ALA A 367 2.65 6.92 21.55
N VAL A 368 2.94 7.96 20.75
CA VAL A 368 2.67 7.99 19.31
C VAL A 368 3.49 6.94 18.57
N ALA A 369 4.80 6.84 18.87
CA ALA A 369 5.68 5.85 18.25
C ALA A 369 5.25 4.42 18.57
N LEU A 370 4.88 4.14 19.82
CA LEU A 370 4.37 2.82 20.26
C LEU A 370 3.06 2.47 19.55
N ALA A 371 2.11 3.40 19.52
CA ALA A 371 0.83 3.19 18.83
C ALA A 371 1.06 2.94 17.33
N GLY A 372 1.96 3.70 16.70
CA GLY A 372 2.33 3.52 15.30
C GLY A 372 3.01 2.18 15.03
N LEU A 373 3.92 1.73 15.91
CA LEU A 373 4.60 0.45 15.79
C LEU A 373 3.61 -0.71 15.77
N ILE A 374 2.68 -0.74 16.73
CA ILE A 374 1.71 -1.83 16.87
C ILE A 374 0.66 -1.76 15.74
N MET A 375 0.14 -0.55 15.45
CA MET A 375 -0.88 -0.36 14.44
C MET A 375 -0.39 -0.71 13.04
N ASN A 376 0.76 -0.14 12.61
CA ASN A 376 1.29 -0.39 11.28
C ASN A 376 1.75 -1.85 11.11
N ALA A 377 2.28 -2.48 12.17
CA ALA A 377 2.61 -3.89 12.16
C ALA A 377 1.37 -4.77 11.96
N SER A 378 0.28 -4.51 12.69
CA SER A 378 -0.99 -5.23 12.55
C SER A 378 -1.58 -5.05 11.15
N GLN A 379 -1.61 -3.81 10.65
CA GLN A 379 -2.18 -3.46 9.35
C GLN A 379 -1.42 -4.11 8.17
N SER A 380 -0.09 -4.05 8.19
CA SER A 380 0.74 -4.67 7.15
C SER A 380 0.63 -6.20 7.16
N SER A 381 0.50 -6.80 8.34
CA SER A 381 0.36 -8.25 8.50
C SER A 381 -0.95 -8.81 7.97
N MET A 382 -1.99 -7.97 7.83
CA MET A 382 -3.27 -8.38 7.24
C MET A 382 -3.15 -8.87 5.79
N GLN A 383 -2.19 -8.34 5.03
CA GLN A 383 -1.96 -8.78 3.65
C GLN A 383 -1.43 -10.22 3.61
N ALA A 384 -0.47 -10.55 4.48
CA ALA A 384 0.05 -11.89 4.63
C ALA A 384 -1.04 -12.86 5.13
N LEU A 385 -1.85 -12.44 6.10
CA LEU A 385 -2.98 -13.22 6.59
C LEU A 385 -3.98 -13.55 5.46
N ALA A 386 -4.33 -12.57 4.63
CA ALA A 386 -5.25 -12.77 3.50
C ALA A 386 -4.63 -13.68 2.43
N ALA A 387 -3.35 -13.50 2.11
CA ALA A 387 -2.64 -14.33 1.14
C ALA A 387 -2.57 -15.81 1.57
N ASN A 388 -2.47 -16.07 2.87
CA ASN A 388 -2.43 -17.44 3.41
C ASN A 388 -3.82 -18.05 3.61
N PHE A 389 -4.87 -17.23 3.70
CA PHE A 389 -6.24 -17.70 3.91
C PHE A 389 -6.88 -18.26 2.64
N TYR A 390 -6.61 -17.68 1.48
CA TYR A 390 -7.24 -18.08 0.22
C TYR A 390 -6.40 -19.11 -0.55
N PRO A 391 -7.05 -20.06 -1.22
CA PRO A 391 -6.38 -20.95 -2.17
C PRO A 391 -5.82 -20.13 -3.35
N THR A 392 -4.86 -20.70 -4.07
CA THR A 392 -4.13 -20.01 -5.16
C THR A 392 -5.07 -19.37 -6.19
N ALA A 393 -6.19 -20.02 -6.53
CA ALA A 393 -7.18 -19.54 -7.50
C ALA A 393 -7.95 -18.28 -7.06
N GLY A 394 -8.09 -18.04 -5.75
CA GLY A 394 -8.79 -16.87 -5.18
C GLY A 394 -7.88 -15.87 -4.46
N ARG A 395 -6.60 -16.19 -4.27
CA ARG A 395 -5.66 -15.41 -3.44
C ARG A 395 -5.52 -13.97 -3.89
N ALA A 396 -5.23 -13.75 -5.17
CA ALA A 396 -5.05 -12.40 -5.71
C ALA A 396 -6.34 -11.57 -5.57
N THR A 397 -7.48 -12.18 -5.91
CA THR A 397 -8.79 -11.52 -5.77
C THR A 397 -9.10 -11.19 -4.32
N GLY A 398 -8.89 -12.14 -3.39
CA GLY A 398 -9.18 -11.93 -1.97
C GLY A 398 -8.35 -10.80 -1.34
N VAL A 399 -7.05 -10.77 -1.62
CA VAL A 399 -6.16 -9.69 -1.16
C VAL A 399 -6.57 -8.35 -1.77
N SER A 400 -6.79 -8.29 -3.08
CA SER A 400 -7.15 -7.04 -3.77
C SER A 400 -8.48 -6.47 -3.29
N TRP A 401 -9.50 -7.31 -3.06
CA TRP A 401 -10.78 -6.86 -2.53
C TRP A 401 -10.68 -6.36 -1.09
N MET A 402 -9.90 -7.04 -0.24
CA MET A 402 -9.63 -6.56 1.12
C MET A 402 -8.97 -5.17 1.09
N LEU A 403 -7.97 -4.98 0.26
CA LEU A 403 -7.28 -3.70 0.09
C LEU A 403 -8.23 -2.62 -0.45
N GLY A 404 -9.06 -2.95 -1.45
CA GLY A 404 -10.02 -2.03 -2.07
C GLY A 404 -11.09 -1.55 -1.09
N ILE A 405 -11.75 -2.46 -0.37
CA ILE A 405 -12.76 -2.13 0.65
C ILE A 405 -12.15 -1.32 1.80
N GLY A 406 -10.94 -1.67 2.20
CA GLY A 406 -10.23 -0.95 3.26
C GLY A 406 -10.03 0.54 2.95
N ARG A 407 -9.86 0.94 1.68
CA ARG A 407 -9.69 2.36 1.32
C ARG A 407 -10.87 3.23 1.73
N PHE A 408 -12.08 2.69 1.69
CA PHE A 408 -13.26 3.39 2.23
C PHE A 408 -13.18 3.56 3.75
N GLY A 409 -12.46 2.68 4.47
CA GLY A 409 -12.13 2.87 5.89
C GLY A 409 -11.28 4.12 6.10
N GLY A 410 -10.29 4.38 5.25
CA GLY A 410 -9.48 5.60 5.32
C GLY A 410 -10.31 6.87 5.14
N ILE A 411 -11.25 6.85 4.20
CA ILE A 411 -12.20 7.94 3.99
C ILE A 411 -13.07 8.13 5.25
N ALA A 412 -13.67 7.05 5.75
CA ALA A 412 -14.49 7.08 6.95
C ALA A 412 -13.74 7.60 8.18
N GLY A 413 -12.45 7.22 8.34
CA GLY A 413 -11.59 7.71 9.42
C GLY A 413 -11.37 9.22 9.37
N SER A 414 -11.10 9.76 8.18
CA SER A 414 -10.93 11.20 8.00
C SER A 414 -12.21 11.98 8.32
N PHE A 415 -13.38 11.49 7.89
CA PHE A 415 -14.68 12.10 8.21
C PHE A 415 -15.07 11.92 9.68
N LEU A 416 -14.74 10.78 10.29
CA LEU A 416 -14.99 10.56 11.72
C LEU A 416 -14.34 11.65 12.57
N VAL A 417 -13.05 11.92 12.35
CA VAL A 417 -12.33 12.94 13.13
C VAL A 417 -12.84 14.35 12.78
N ALA A 418 -13.19 14.62 11.51
CA ALA A 418 -13.83 15.89 11.12
C ALA A 418 -15.12 16.14 11.90
N GLU A 419 -15.96 15.12 12.05
CA GLU A 419 -17.23 15.22 12.80
C GLU A 419 -17.00 15.38 14.30
N LEU A 420 -16.04 14.68 14.89
CA LEU A 420 -15.66 14.87 16.29
C LEU A 420 -15.15 16.29 16.54
N ALA A 421 -14.34 16.84 15.62
CA ALA A 421 -13.84 18.20 15.68
C ALA A 421 -14.99 19.23 15.54
N ARG A 422 -15.98 18.96 14.67
CA ARG A 422 -17.18 19.79 14.51
C ARG A 422 -18.02 19.85 15.80
N ARG A 423 -18.08 18.74 16.51
CA ARG A 423 -18.82 18.64 17.79
C ARG A 423 -18.01 19.16 18.98
N HIS A 424 -16.83 19.72 18.76
CA HIS A 424 -15.94 20.19 19.83
C HIS A 424 -15.65 19.13 20.92
N VAL A 425 -15.52 17.86 20.51
CA VAL A 425 -15.19 16.76 21.43
C VAL A 425 -13.79 16.99 22.02
N PRO A 426 -13.62 16.86 23.35
CA PRO A 426 -12.31 17.03 23.99
C PRO A 426 -11.25 16.11 23.41
N LEU A 427 -10.02 16.62 23.25
CA LEU A 427 -8.92 15.90 22.58
C LEU A 427 -8.66 14.48 23.11
N PRO A 428 -8.63 14.21 24.45
CA PRO A 428 -8.48 12.84 24.93
C PRO A 428 -9.59 11.90 24.46
N GLN A 429 -10.83 12.39 24.37
CA GLN A 429 -11.96 11.58 23.91
C GLN A 429 -11.90 11.30 22.43
N VAL A 430 -11.35 12.22 21.60
CA VAL A 430 -11.12 12.00 20.16
C VAL A 430 -10.25 10.78 19.96
N PHE A 431 -9.13 10.68 20.69
CA PHE A 431 -8.23 9.52 20.58
C PHE A 431 -8.85 8.22 21.07
N VAL A 432 -9.69 8.27 22.12
CA VAL A 432 -10.46 7.10 22.57
C VAL A 432 -11.41 6.63 21.47
N VAL A 433 -12.20 7.53 20.88
CA VAL A 433 -13.16 7.19 19.82
C VAL A 433 -12.44 6.64 18.58
N VAL A 434 -11.32 7.25 18.18
CA VAL A 434 -10.50 6.77 17.04
C VAL A 434 -9.87 5.40 17.34
N GLY A 435 -9.65 5.05 18.60
CA GLY A 435 -9.17 3.73 19.03
C GLY A 435 -10.23 2.62 18.94
N ILE A 436 -11.52 2.94 19.13
CA ILE A 436 -12.62 1.94 19.14
C ILE A 436 -12.63 1.00 17.94
N PRO A 437 -12.42 1.44 16.68
CA PRO A 437 -12.30 0.55 15.54
C PRO A 437 -11.28 -0.58 15.73
N GLY A 438 -10.26 -0.38 16.56
CA GLY A 438 -9.29 -1.44 16.93
C GLY A 438 -9.92 -2.61 17.68
N LEU A 439 -10.90 -2.34 18.55
CA LEU A 439 -11.66 -3.40 19.23
C LEU A 439 -12.52 -4.19 18.24
N ILE A 440 -13.14 -3.50 17.29
CA ILE A 440 -13.97 -4.14 16.25
C ILE A 440 -13.09 -5.02 15.36
N ALA A 441 -11.91 -4.52 14.96
CA ALA A 441 -10.95 -5.27 14.15
C ALA A 441 -10.43 -6.52 14.90
N ALA A 442 -10.11 -6.36 16.20
CA ALA A 442 -9.69 -7.46 17.05
C ALA A 442 -10.79 -8.53 17.18
N ALA A 443 -12.02 -8.11 17.49
CA ALA A 443 -13.16 -9.02 17.59
C ALA A 443 -13.41 -9.78 16.29
N ALA A 444 -13.35 -9.10 15.15
CA ALA A 444 -13.52 -9.71 13.83
C ALA A 444 -12.46 -10.82 13.60
N LEU A 445 -11.20 -10.59 13.94
CA LEU A 445 -10.13 -11.58 13.77
C LEU A 445 -10.24 -12.75 14.76
N PHE A 446 -10.67 -12.51 15.98
CA PHE A 446 -10.92 -13.59 16.95
C PHE A 446 -12.12 -14.46 16.54
N ILE A 447 -13.19 -13.85 16.00
CA ILE A 447 -14.32 -14.57 15.40
C ILE A 447 -13.82 -15.43 14.23
N LYS A 448 -12.99 -14.85 13.33
CA LYS A 448 -12.39 -15.58 12.22
C LYS A 448 -11.53 -16.75 12.70
N ASP A 449 -10.72 -16.57 13.76
CA ASP A 449 -9.87 -17.64 14.31
C ASP A 449 -10.69 -18.81 14.83
N ARG A 450 -11.85 -18.55 15.45
CA ARG A 450 -12.71 -19.56 16.07
C ARG A 450 -13.62 -20.29 15.07
N PHE A 451 -14.17 -19.58 14.06
CA PHE A 451 -15.23 -20.08 13.19
C PHE A 451 -14.85 -20.14 11.71
N GLY A 452 -13.73 -19.55 11.31
CA GLY A 452 -13.34 -19.39 9.89
C GLY A 452 -12.15 -20.26 9.48
N ARG A 453 -12.17 -21.58 9.72
CA ARG A 453 -11.07 -22.50 9.39
C ARG A 453 -11.35 -23.30 8.09
N PRO A 454 -10.94 -22.83 6.92
CA PRO A 454 -11.01 -23.65 5.70
C PRO A 454 -9.83 -24.62 5.55
N GLN A 455 -8.71 -24.43 6.27
CA GLN A 455 -7.47 -25.19 6.03
C GLN A 455 -7.54 -26.68 6.41
N GLU A 456 -8.34 -27.06 7.39
CA GLU A 456 -8.48 -28.49 7.77
C GLU A 456 -9.32 -29.28 6.78
N ALA A 457 -10.32 -28.67 6.14
CA ALA A 457 -11.18 -29.35 5.17
C ALA A 457 -10.44 -29.71 3.86
N VAL A 458 -9.51 -28.84 3.42
CA VAL A 458 -8.70 -29.07 2.20
C VAL A 458 -7.60 -30.11 2.44
N ALA A 459 -7.00 -30.13 3.62
CA ALA A 459 -5.99 -31.13 3.98
C ALA A 459 -6.60 -32.54 4.13
N VAL A 460 -7.81 -32.65 4.70
CA VAL A 460 -8.53 -33.91 4.82
C VAL A 460 -9.03 -34.44 3.47
N GLN A 461 -9.46 -33.57 2.55
CA GLN A 461 -9.84 -33.97 1.19
C GLN A 461 -8.64 -34.43 0.35
N LEU A 462 -7.46 -33.85 0.55
CA LEU A 462 -6.22 -34.28 -0.12
C LEU A 462 -5.63 -35.55 0.49
N ALA A 463 -5.80 -35.77 1.79
CA ALA A 463 -5.38 -37.00 2.47
C ALA A 463 -6.33 -38.19 2.30
N GLY A 464 -7.60 -37.94 1.94
CA GLY A 464 -8.58 -38.97 1.63
C GLY A 464 -8.64 -39.38 0.15
N ALA A 465 -7.81 -38.76 -0.70
CA ALA A 465 -7.71 -39.06 -2.13
C ALA A 465 -6.46 -39.91 -2.49
N HIS A 466 -5.78 -40.46 -1.49
CA HIS A 466 -4.73 -41.48 -1.60
C HIS A 466 -5.19 -42.75 -0.88
#